data_3e738168c8b344e997ea27a46072d08b
#
_entry.id   3e738168c8b344e997ea27a46072d08b
#
_cell.length_a   1.000
_cell.length_b   1.000
_cell.length_c   1.000
_cell.angle_alpha   90.00
_cell.angle_beta   90.00
_cell.angle_gamma   90.00
#
_symmetry.space_group_name_H-M   'P 1'
#
loop_
_entity.id
_entity.type
_entity.pdbx_description
1 polymer ?
#
loop_
_entity_poly.entity_id
_entity_poly.type
_entity_poly.pdbx_seq_one_letter_code
_entity_poly.pdbx_strand_id
1 'polypeptide(L)'
;MGQDHTGSYQCYYRTPAGWSEPSDPLELVVTGLYSKPSLSALPSPVVTSGGNVTLQCTSYHGFNRFLLTKEGEDKASWTLDGERRPDGQTQALFPVGPVTPGHGWMFRCYGFYRDTPRVWSAPSNPLELLVPGLSGKPSLLTPQGPVVTSGQNLTLQCRSDVGYARFALSKEGGQDLPQRPARRLQAGLSQADFPLGPVGTIHGGRYRCYGGHGLSSEWSAPSEPLELLVAGRLGDSPSLSVQPGPKVAPGESVTLLCQSGDRTDTFLLSKEGAAHRPLRLHSQDQDGRYQAEFSLSPVTSAHGGTYRCYRSLSTDPYLLSQPSEPLALVVSDYTVQNLTRMGLAASVLLLLGILLCQARHDHGGAREAGKELSTGTLHHLEHIPNLWEEPLSPGEMCTAGREEGGWGLGLCSPGPPSLPGRTPDSHLCSPTA
;
A
#
# COMPACT_ATOMS: atom_id res chain seq x y z
N MET A 1 8.71 13.50 -47.43
CA MET A 1 8.12 12.53 -48.37
C MET A 1 6.69 12.94 -48.64
N GLY A 2 6.30 13.06 -49.91
CA GLY A 2 4.92 13.39 -50.29
C GLY A 2 4.13 12.16 -50.73
N GLN A 3 2.85 12.36 -51.03
CA GLN A 3 1.98 11.28 -51.53
C GLN A 3 2.48 10.62 -52.80
N ASP A 4 3.27 11.35 -53.62
CA ASP A 4 3.84 10.87 -54.89
C ASP A 4 4.88 9.75 -54.73
N HIS A 5 5.33 9.52 -53.49
CA HIS A 5 6.27 8.44 -53.17
C HIS A 5 5.61 7.18 -52.62
N THR A 6 4.28 7.15 -52.49
CA THR A 6 3.57 5.94 -52.05
C THR A 6 3.50 4.92 -53.20
N GLY A 7 3.68 3.65 -52.87
CA GLY A 7 3.64 2.61 -53.88
C GLY A 7 4.19 1.29 -53.43
N SER A 8 4.10 0.30 -54.29
CA SER A 8 4.77 -0.98 -54.15
C SER A 8 6.09 -0.96 -54.89
N TYR A 9 7.18 -1.19 -54.16
CA TYR A 9 8.53 -1.13 -54.68
C TYR A 9 9.14 -2.52 -54.66
N GLN A 10 9.86 -2.85 -55.77
CA GLN A 10 10.63 -4.09 -55.90
C GLN A 10 12.04 -3.76 -56.37
N CYS A 11 13.04 -4.45 -55.88
CA CYS A 11 14.41 -4.33 -56.31
C CYS A 11 14.81 -5.44 -57.28
N TYR A 12 15.57 -5.06 -58.28
CA TYR A 12 16.22 -5.98 -59.21
C TYR A 12 17.72 -5.65 -59.27
N TYR A 13 18.58 -6.62 -59.46
CA TYR A 13 19.97 -6.40 -59.77
C TYR A 13 20.33 -7.00 -61.14
N ARG A 14 21.28 -6.38 -61.78
CA ARG A 14 21.74 -6.81 -63.08
C ARG A 14 23.02 -7.62 -62.99
N THR A 15 23.04 -8.80 -63.60
CA THR A 15 24.24 -9.63 -63.75
C THR A 15 24.63 -9.70 -65.21
N PRO A 16 25.84 -10.18 -65.57
CA PRO A 16 26.22 -10.42 -66.97
C PRO A 16 25.29 -11.39 -67.70
N ALA A 17 24.60 -12.25 -66.96
CA ALA A 17 23.64 -13.24 -67.50
C ALA A 17 22.21 -12.72 -67.66
N GLY A 18 21.89 -11.49 -67.14
CA GLY A 18 20.58 -10.88 -67.22
C GLY A 18 20.13 -10.25 -65.92
N TRP A 19 18.85 -9.90 -65.82
CA TRP A 19 18.22 -9.36 -64.62
C TRP A 19 17.89 -10.47 -63.62
N SER A 20 18.02 -10.18 -62.32
CA SER A 20 17.57 -11.08 -61.25
C SER A 20 16.04 -11.20 -61.19
N GLU A 21 15.56 -12.20 -60.50
CA GLU A 21 14.18 -12.20 -60.02
C GLU A 21 13.92 -10.98 -59.12
N PRO A 22 12.67 -10.46 -59.11
CA PRO A 22 12.30 -9.35 -58.23
C PRO A 22 12.42 -9.73 -56.78
N SER A 23 12.78 -8.77 -55.95
CA SER A 23 12.62 -8.89 -54.48
C SER A 23 11.14 -8.99 -54.11
N ASP A 24 10.85 -9.43 -52.90
CA ASP A 24 9.53 -9.26 -52.33
C ASP A 24 9.09 -7.79 -52.38
N PRO A 25 7.81 -7.49 -52.64
CA PRO A 25 7.31 -6.13 -52.75
C PRO A 25 7.34 -5.43 -51.36
N LEU A 26 7.88 -4.21 -51.35
CA LEU A 26 7.83 -3.30 -50.21
C LEU A 26 6.73 -2.26 -50.46
N GLU A 27 5.69 -2.26 -49.61
CA GLU A 27 4.65 -1.25 -49.64
C GLU A 27 5.08 0.01 -48.87
N LEU A 28 5.25 1.12 -49.59
CA LEU A 28 5.57 2.41 -48.99
C LEU A 28 4.30 3.21 -48.78
N VAL A 29 4.05 3.58 -47.53
CA VAL A 29 2.90 4.39 -47.10
C VAL A 29 3.38 5.73 -46.55
N VAL A 30 2.54 6.77 -46.66
CA VAL A 30 2.78 8.08 -46.03
C VAL A 30 1.85 8.22 -44.83
N THR A 31 2.43 8.59 -43.68
CA THR A 31 1.68 8.81 -42.42
C THR A 31 1.70 10.29 -42.04
N GLY A 32 0.72 10.73 -41.25
CA GLY A 32 0.69 12.08 -40.67
C GLY A 32 -0.10 13.12 -41.43
N LEU A 33 -0.77 12.74 -42.53
CA LEU A 33 -1.65 13.66 -43.27
C LEU A 33 -2.99 13.94 -42.54
N TYR A 34 -3.41 13.02 -41.70
CA TYR A 34 -4.62 13.19 -40.87
C TYR A 34 -4.22 13.14 -39.39
N SER A 35 -5.05 13.75 -38.54
CA SER A 35 -4.81 13.72 -37.11
C SER A 35 -4.87 12.29 -36.54
N LYS A 36 -4.09 12.07 -35.50
CA LYS A 36 -3.94 10.77 -34.85
C LYS A 36 -5.29 10.28 -34.26
N PRO A 37 -5.61 8.98 -34.39
CA PRO A 37 -6.70 8.37 -33.67
C PRO A 37 -6.37 8.21 -32.17
N SER A 38 -7.38 7.94 -31.35
CA SER A 38 -7.24 7.56 -29.96
C SER A 38 -7.24 6.04 -29.83
N LEU A 39 -6.33 5.51 -29.01
CA LEU A 39 -6.22 4.08 -28.74
C LEU A 39 -6.40 3.84 -27.24
N SER A 40 -7.33 2.96 -26.87
CA SER A 40 -7.62 2.55 -25.49
C SER A 40 -7.79 1.03 -25.37
N ALA A 41 -7.68 0.50 -24.15
CA ALA A 41 -7.85 -0.93 -23.86
C ALA A 41 -9.10 -1.15 -23.01
N LEU A 42 -9.95 -2.08 -23.43
CA LEU A 42 -11.20 -2.41 -22.75
C LEU A 42 -11.13 -3.80 -22.12
N PRO A 43 -11.45 -3.97 -20.82
CA PRO A 43 -11.91 -2.93 -19.88
C PRO A 43 -10.77 -2.09 -19.27
N SER A 44 -9.53 -2.53 -19.36
CA SER A 44 -8.35 -1.91 -18.73
C SER A 44 -7.07 -2.28 -19.48
N PRO A 45 -6.03 -1.42 -19.45
CA PRO A 45 -4.71 -1.77 -20.00
C PRO A 45 -3.94 -2.77 -19.11
N VAL A 46 -4.41 -3.07 -17.90
CA VAL A 46 -3.84 -4.13 -17.05
C VAL A 46 -4.59 -5.42 -17.30
N VAL A 47 -3.90 -6.42 -17.86
CA VAL A 47 -4.49 -7.70 -18.29
C VAL A 47 -3.79 -8.85 -17.57
N THR A 48 -4.57 -9.76 -16.99
CA THR A 48 -4.01 -10.96 -16.34
C THR A 48 -3.35 -11.88 -17.37
N SER A 49 -2.29 -12.59 -16.95
CA SER A 49 -1.63 -13.59 -17.80
C SER A 49 -2.64 -14.62 -18.34
N GLY A 50 -2.58 -14.89 -19.63
CA GLY A 50 -3.53 -15.75 -20.34
C GLY A 50 -4.87 -15.07 -20.67
N GLY A 51 -5.07 -13.84 -20.23
CA GLY A 51 -6.30 -13.08 -20.50
C GLY A 51 -6.35 -12.48 -21.89
N ASN A 52 -7.54 -12.01 -22.29
CA ASN A 52 -7.80 -11.29 -23.52
C ASN A 52 -8.23 -9.86 -23.21
N VAL A 53 -7.97 -8.96 -24.14
CA VAL A 53 -8.31 -7.54 -24.06
C VAL A 53 -8.80 -7.07 -25.43
N THR A 54 -9.68 -6.08 -25.46
CA THR A 54 -10.09 -5.45 -26.71
C THR A 54 -9.45 -4.07 -26.80
N LEU A 55 -8.64 -3.84 -27.84
CA LEU A 55 -8.10 -2.53 -28.15
C LEU A 55 -9.08 -1.76 -29.03
N GLN A 56 -9.50 -0.61 -28.54
CA GLN A 56 -10.44 0.27 -29.23
C GLN A 56 -9.68 1.44 -29.85
N CYS A 57 -9.71 1.53 -31.18
CA CYS A 57 -9.21 2.65 -31.96
C CYS A 57 -10.36 3.54 -32.39
N THR A 58 -10.33 4.83 -32.08
CA THR A 58 -11.42 5.79 -32.39
C THR A 58 -10.91 7.04 -33.06
N SER A 59 -11.73 7.63 -33.94
CA SER A 59 -11.43 8.90 -34.61
C SER A 59 -12.70 9.65 -35.01
N TYR A 60 -12.63 11.00 -35.05
CA TYR A 60 -13.68 11.85 -35.64
C TYR A 60 -13.59 12.02 -37.16
N HIS A 61 -12.48 11.55 -37.79
CA HIS A 61 -12.27 11.71 -39.24
C HIS A 61 -13.14 10.82 -40.13
N GLY A 62 -13.89 9.90 -39.55
CA GLY A 62 -14.75 9.01 -40.35
C GLY A 62 -13.96 8.02 -41.21
N PHE A 63 -12.79 7.57 -40.78
CA PHE A 63 -12.00 6.59 -41.52
C PHE A 63 -12.78 5.29 -41.78
N ASN A 64 -12.64 4.77 -42.99
CA ASN A 64 -13.29 3.50 -43.35
C ASN A 64 -12.56 2.29 -42.74
N ARG A 65 -11.26 2.42 -42.48
CA ARG A 65 -10.40 1.36 -41.95
C ARG A 65 -9.44 1.84 -40.90
N PHE A 66 -9.14 0.95 -39.97
CA PHE A 66 -8.13 1.14 -38.97
C PHE A 66 -7.11 0.01 -39.03
N LEU A 67 -5.85 0.36 -38.83
CA LEU A 67 -4.73 -0.55 -38.71
C LEU A 67 -4.18 -0.50 -37.29
N LEU A 68 -4.01 -1.65 -36.67
CA LEU A 68 -3.30 -1.82 -35.41
C LEU A 68 -1.94 -2.46 -35.67
N THR A 69 -0.87 -1.87 -35.12
CA THR A 69 0.49 -2.40 -35.17
C THR A 69 0.99 -2.73 -33.79
N LYS A 70 1.71 -3.83 -33.63
CA LYS A 70 2.46 -4.19 -32.43
C LYS A 70 3.92 -3.82 -32.63
N GLU A 71 4.52 -3.08 -31.69
CA GLU A 71 5.94 -2.71 -31.77
C GLU A 71 6.83 -3.93 -31.51
N GLY A 72 7.95 -4.02 -32.27
CA GLY A 72 8.91 -5.12 -32.17
C GLY A 72 8.58 -6.36 -33.00
N GLU A 73 7.48 -6.36 -33.73
CA GLU A 73 7.09 -7.43 -34.65
C GLU A 73 6.76 -6.85 -36.04
N ASP A 74 7.66 -6.96 -36.99
CA ASP A 74 7.54 -6.35 -38.33
C ASP A 74 6.30 -6.82 -39.13
N LYS A 75 5.71 -7.95 -38.75
CA LYS A 75 4.55 -8.53 -39.44
C LYS A 75 3.26 -8.52 -38.63
N ALA A 76 3.28 -8.06 -37.36
CA ALA A 76 2.09 -8.03 -36.52
C ALA A 76 1.28 -6.76 -36.78
N SER A 77 0.45 -6.81 -37.80
CA SER A 77 -0.53 -5.75 -38.10
C SER A 77 -1.90 -6.35 -38.41
N TRP A 78 -2.93 -5.73 -37.85
CA TRP A 78 -4.33 -6.13 -38.06
C TRP A 78 -5.11 -4.95 -38.63
N THR A 79 -5.89 -5.19 -39.64
CA THR A 79 -6.74 -4.18 -40.28
C THR A 79 -8.20 -4.56 -40.10
N LEU A 80 -9.01 -3.61 -39.58
CA LEU A 80 -10.44 -3.77 -39.45
C LEU A 80 -11.19 -2.60 -40.08
N ASP A 81 -12.42 -2.87 -40.51
CA ASP A 81 -13.30 -1.81 -40.97
C ASP A 81 -13.80 -0.95 -39.83
N GLY A 82 -13.91 0.37 -40.07
CA GLY A 82 -14.41 1.34 -39.12
C GLY A 82 -15.94 1.27 -39.04
N GLU A 83 -16.44 1.20 -37.81
CA GLU A 83 -17.85 1.27 -37.51
C GLU A 83 -18.22 2.66 -37.03
N ARG A 84 -19.30 3.23 -37.53
CA ARG A 84 -19.76 4.56 -37.10
C ARG A 84 -20.57 4.49 -35.83
N ARG A 85 -20.16 5.24 -34.81
CA ARG A 85 -20.85 5.36 -33.54
C ARG A 85 -21.94 6.45 -33.60
N PRO A 86 -22.95 6.39 -32.70
CA PRO A 86 -23.98 7.44 -32.59
C PRO A 86 -23.45 8.84 -32.26
N ASP A 87 -22.27 8.91 -31.61
CA ASP A 87 -21.58 10.16 -31.23
C ASP A 87 -20.82 10.82 -32.40
N GLY A 88 -20.91 10.23 -33.61
CA GLY A 88 -20.26 10.71 -34.83
C GLY A 88 -18.81 10.24 -35.01
N GLN A 89 -18.24 9.55 -34.04
CA GLN A 89 -16.94 8.90 -34.17
C GLN A 89 -17.02 7.62 -35.00
N THR A 90 -15.91 7.23 -35.60
CA THR A 90 -15.70 5.88 -36.12
C THR A 90 -14.76 5.12 -35.19
N GLN A 91 -15.00 3.84 -35.06
CA GLN A 91 -14.22 2.96 -34.20
C GLN A 91 -13.88 1.63 -34.90
N ALA A 92 -12.80 0.99 -34.42
CA ALA A 92 -12.53 -0.42 -34.68
C ALA A 92 -12.13 -1.10 -33.37
N LEU A 93 -12.60 -2.32 -33.16
CA LEU A 93 -12.39 -3.11 -31.95
C LEU A 93 -11.50 -4.30 -32.27
N PHE A 94 -10.25 -4.28 -31.80
CA PHE A 94 -9.26 -5.31 -32.06
C PHE A 94 -9.17 -6.27 -30.86
N PRO A 95 -9.61 -7.53 -30.97
CA PRO A 95 -9.37 -8.53 -29.94
C PRO A 95 -7.88 -8.91 -29.91
N VAL A 96 -7.26 -8.84 -28.76
CA VAL A 96 -5.84 -9.18 -28.54
C VAL A 96 -5.73 -10.17 -27.39
N GLY A 97 -5.00 -11.25 -27.59
CA GLY A 97 -4.74 -12.27 -26.58
C GLY A 97 -4.63 -13.68 -27.17
N PRO A 98 -4.28 -14.66 -26.33
CA PRO A 98 -3.96 -14.53 -24.90
C PRO A 98 -2.63 -13.78 -24.67
N VAL A 99 -2.60 -12.87 -23.69
CA VAL A 99 -1.38 -12.12 -23.34
C VAL A 99 -0.53 -12.89 -22.33
N THR A 100 0.78 -12.79 -22.46
CA THR A 100 1.74 -13.45 -21.57
C THR A 100 2.75 -12.45 -21.02
N PRO A 101 3.25 -12.63 -19.77
CA PRO A 101 4.32 -11.80 -19.21
C PRO A 101 5.61 -11.92 -20.07
N GLY A 102 6.45 -10.89 -19.97
CA GLY A 102 7.77 -10.88 -20.63
C GLY A 102 7.76 -10.55 -22.12
N HIS A 103 6.61 -10.50 -22.78
CA HIS A 103 6.49 -10.01 -24.15
C HIS A 103 6.12 -8.52 -24.16
N GLY A 104 6.73 -7.77 -25.09
CA GLY A 104 6.37 -6.36 -25.30
C GLY A 104 4.97 -6.24 -25.91
N TRP A 105 4.02 -5.74 -25.17
CA TRP A 105 2.64 -5.53 -25.63
C TRP A 105 2.40 -4.04 -25.87
N MET A 106 3.20 -3.44 -26.77
CA MET A 106 3.08 -2.04 -27.17
C MET A 106 2.38 -1.93 -28.51
N PHE A 107 1.32 -1.12 -28.57
CA PHE A 107 0.47 -0.98 -29.77
C PHE A 107 0.34 0.47 -30.20
N ARG A 108 0.13 0.66 -31.50
CA ARG A 108 -0.30 1.92 -32.11
C ARG A 108 -1.37 1.63 -33.13
N CYS A 109 -2.32 2.57 -33.31
CA CYS A 109 -3.29 2.47 -34.37
C CYS A 109 -3.21 3.66 -35.34
N TYR A 110 -3.65 3.41 -36.55
CA TYR A 110 -3.74 4.36 -37.66
C TYR A 110 -5.12 4.26 -38.29
N GLY A 111 -5.63 5.36 -38.81
CA GLY A 111 -6.84 5.38 -39.61
C GLY A 111 -6.50 5.75 -41.07
N PHE A 112 -7.27 5.19 -42.02
CA PHE A 112 -7.12 5.52 -43.44
C PHE A 112 -8.45 5.29 -44.19
N TYR A 113 -8.50 5.85 -45.42
CA TYR A 113 -9.65 5.68 -46.31
C TYR A 113 -9.39 4.58 -47.35
N ARG A 114 -10.44 3.85 -47.75
CA ARG A 114 -10.35 2.80 -48.78
C ARG A 114 -9.88 3.33 -50.13
N ASP A 115 -10.25 4.58 -50.44
CA ASP A 115 -9.90 5.22 -51.70
C ASP A 115 -8.43 5.65 -51.74
N THR A 116 -7.78 5.83 -50.59
CA THR A 116 -6.39 6.20 -50.47
C THR A 116 -5.66 5.31 -49.47
N PRO A 117 -5.50 4.00 -49.77
CA PRO A 117 -5.04 2.98 -48.78
C PRO A 117 -3.60 3.16 -48.35
N ARG A 118 -2.81 3.97 -49.07
CA ARG A 118 -1.38 4.25 -48.78
C ARG A 118 -1.18 5.58 -48.04
N VAL A 119 -2.27 6.28 -47.68
CA VAL A 119 -2.25 7.54 -46.95
C VAL A 119 -2.91 7.34 -45.60
N TRP A 120 -2.06 7.35 -44.55
CA TRP A 120 -2.51 7.05 -43.18
C TRP A 120 -2.50 8.29 -42.30
N SER A 121 -3.25 8.24 -41.25
CA SER A 121 -3.19 9.24 -40.17
C SER A 121 -1.82 9.24 -39.49
N ALA A 122 -1.55 10.24 -38.67
CA ALA A 122 -0.50 10.14 -37.67
C ALA A 122 -0.79 8.93 -36.73
N PRO A 123 0.25 8.28 -36.19
CA PRO A 123 0.06 7.19 -35.23
C PRO A 123 -0.65 7.67 -33.96
N SER A 124 -1.49 6.84 -33.39
CA SER A 124 -1.99 7.07 -32.02
C SER A 124 -0.83 7.23 -31.03
N ASN A 125 -1.09 7.77 -29.85
CA ASN A 125 -0.16 7.58 -28.75
C ASN A 125 0.05 6.07 -28.53
N PRO A 126 1.28 5.65 -28.16
CA PRO A 126 1.54 4.24 -27.87
C PRO A 126 0.73 3.80 -26.66
N LEU A 127 0.14 2.61 -26.74
CA LEU A 127 -0.54 1.94 -25.64
C LEU A 127 0.25 0.71 -25.25
N GLU A 128 0.74 0.67 -24.01
CA GLU A 128 1.36 -0.52 -23.43
C GLU A 128 0.32 -1.29 -22.60
N LEU A 129 0.16 -2.58 -22.88
CA LEU A 129 -0.58 -3.48 -21.99
C LEU A 129 0.35 -3.97 -20.90
N LEU A 130 -0.05 -3.83 -19.66
CA LEU A 130 0.66 -4.31 -18.50
C LEU A 130 0.16 -5.70 -18.14
N VAL A 131 1.03 -6.71 -18.29
CA VAL A 131 0.76 -8.09 -17.91
C VAL A 131 1.54 -8.38 -16.62
N PRO A 132 0.89 -8.45 -15.44
CA PRO A 132 1.58 -8.71 -14.19
C PRO A 132 2.29 -10.07 -14.19
N GLY A 133 3.53 -10.08 -13.70
CA GLY A 133 4.33 -11.29 -13.48
C GLY A 133 4.31 -11.71 -12.01
N LEU A 134 5.29 -12.53 -11.62
CA LEU A 134 5.43 -13.10 -10.28
C LEU A 134 6.52 -12.41 -9.45
N SER A 135 7.28 -11.46 -10.01
CA SER A 135 8.33 -10.75 -9.28
C SER A 135 7.77 -9.93 -8.12
N GLY A 136 8.63 -9.60 -7.14
CA GLY A 136 8.25 -9.00 -5.86
C GLY A 136 7.31 -7.81 -5.98
N LYS A 137 6.18 -7.84 -5.29
CA LYS A 137 5.17 -6.78 -5.31
C LYS A 137 5.72 -5.50 -4.66
N PRO A 138 5.52 -4.31 -5.27
CA PRO A 138 5.86 -3.05 -4.64
C PRO A 138 4.84 -2.68 -3.56
N SER A 139 5.16 -1.68 -2.75
CA SER A 139 4.23 -1.04 -1.82
C SER A 139 3.72 0.28 -2.40
N LEU A 140 2.44 0.57 -2.21
CA LEU A 140 1.80 1.82 -2.60
C LEU A 140 1.40 2.59 -1.35
N LEU A 141 1.87 3.81 -1.22
CA LEU A 141 1.76 4.63 -0.03
C LEU A 141 1.23 6.03 -0.38
N THR A 142 0.61 6.66 0.61
CA THR A 142 0.31 8.08 0.60
C THR A 142 0.80 8.72 1.91
N PRO A 143 1.63 9.79 1.84
CA PRO A 143 2.15 10.45 3.04
C PRO A 143 1.07 11.05 3.95
N GLN A 144 -0.07 11.44 3.37
CA GLN A 144 -1.19 12.06 4.09
C GLN A 144 -2.20 11.06 4.64
N GLY A 145 -2.02 9.77 4.36
CA GLY A 145 -3.02 8.75 4.68
C GLY A 145 -4.09 8.59 3.60
N PRO A 146 -4.99 7.59 3.74
CA PRO A 146 -5.95 7.22 2.70
C PRO A 146 -7.15 8.16 2.56
N VAL A 147 -7.41 9.03 3.56
CA VAL A 147 -8.49 10.03 3.54
C VAL A 147 -7.89 11.40 3.25
N VAL A 148 -8.26 12.00 2.13
CA VAL A 148 -7.71 13.26 1.64
C VAL A 148 -8.83 14.27 1.44
N THR A 149 -8.62 15.50 1.91
CA THR A 149 -9.60 16.57 1.73
C THR A 149 -9.61 17.04 0.26
N SER A 150 -10.81 17.30 -0.26
CA SER A 150 -10.97 17.85 -1.59
C SER A 150 -10.21 19.17 -1.74
N GLY A 151 -9.50 19.33 -2.88
CA GLY A 151 -8.64 20.48 -3.18
C GLY A 151 -7.21 20.35 -2.64
N GLN A 152 -6.91 19.41 -1.75
CA GLN A 152 -5.56 19.17 -1.24
C GLN A 152 -4.69 18.55 -2.34
N ASN A 153 -3.43 18.98 -2.45
CA ASN A 153 -2.47 18.34 -3.34
C ASN A 153 -2.04 16.96 -2.79
N LEU A 154 -2.09 15.97 -3.66
CA LEU A 154 -1.76 14.59 -3.30
C LEU A 154 -0.69 14.03 -4.23
N THR A 155 0.20 13.24 -3.66
CA THR A 155 1.18 12.42 -4.37
C THR A 155 1.12 11.00 -3.84
N LEU A 156 0.89 10.03 -4.73
CA LEU A 156 1.00 8.62 -4.42
C LEU A 156 2.44 8.17 -4.66
N GLN A 157 2.96 7.28 -3.81
CA GLN A 157 4.33 6.79 -3.86
C GLN A 157 4.37 5.28 -4.04
N CYS A 158 5.02 4.83 -5.11
CA CYS A 158 5.37 3.42 -5.28
C CYS A 158 6.77 3.18 -4.75
N ARG A 159 6.97 2.17 -3.90
CA ARG A 159 8.27 1.80 -3.32
C ARG A 159 8.51 0.30 -3.42
N SER A 160 9.76 -0.10 -3.61
CA SER A 160 10.19 -1.50 -3.57
C SER A 160 11.65 -1.61 -3.14
N ASP A 161 11.98 -2.70 -2.45
CA ASP A 161 13.34 -3.17 -2.21
C ASP A 161 13.95 -3.86 -3.45
N VAL A 162 13.10 -4.27 -4.38
CA VAL A 162 13.54 -4.72 -5.71
C VAL A 162 13.94 -3.49 -6.55
N GLY A 163 15.08 -3.58 -7.22
CA GLY A 163 15.63 -2.48 -8.03
C GLY A 163 14.89 -2.26 -9.34
N TYR A 164 13.60 -1.96 -9.30
CA TYR A 164 12.83 -1.62 -10.49
C TYR A 164 13.34 -0.32 -11.14
N ALA A 165 13.32 -0.26 -12.47
CA ALA A 165 13.74 0.91 -13.23
C ALA A 165 12.60 1.91 -13.44
N ARG A 166 11.35 1.44 -13.43
CA ARG A 166 10.13 2.26 -13.60
C ARG A 166 8.99 1.69 -12.77
N PHE A 167 7.99 2.51 -12.52
CA PHE A 167 6.73 2.11 -11.91
C PHE A 167 5.55 2.55 -12.76
N ALA A 168 4.48 1.77 -12.73
CA ALA A 168 3.18 2.11 -13.29
C ALA A 168 2.13 2.17 -12.19
N LEU A 169 1.23 3.15 -12.28
CA LEU A 169 0.09 3.30 -11.37
C LEU A 169 -1.20 3.01 -12.14
N SER A 170 -1.99 2.08 -11.64
CA SER A 170 -3.30 1.75 -12.19
C SER A 170 -4.41 2.12 -11.21
N LYS A 171 -5.46 2.75 -11.71
CA LYS A 171 -6.71 2.95 -10.99
C LYS A 171 -7.73 1.93 -11.48
N GLU A 172 -8.44 1.28 -10.57
CA GLU A 172 -9.51 0.31 -10.91
C GLU A 172 -10.62 1.01 -11.71
N GLY A 173 -10.97 0.42 -12.86
CA GLY A 173 -11.92 1.02 -13.82
C GLY A 173 -11.37 2.19 -14.64
N GLY A 174 -10.11 2.58 -14.43
CA GLY A 174 -9.44 3.62 -15.21
C GLY A 174 -8.79 3.08 -16.48
N GLN A 175 -8.69 3.93 -17.49
CA GLN A 175 -8.02 3.63 -18.77
C GLN A 175 -6.56 4.10 -18.78
N ASP A 176 -6.19 5.02 -17.90
CA ASP A 176 -4.85 5.58 -17.83
C ASP A 176 -3.92 4.68 -17.02
N LEU A 177 -2.72 4.49 -17.53
CA LEU A 177 -1.64 3.75 -16.87
C LEU A 177 -0.37 4.63 -16.85
N PRO A 178 -0.35 5.69 -16.03
CA PRO A 178 0.80 6.56 -15.95
C PRO A 178 2.03 5.79 -15.46
N GLN A 179 3.16 6.01 -16.12
CA GLN A 179 4.46 5.43 -15.80
C GLN A 179 5.44 6.51 -15.38
N ARG A 180 6.29 6.19 -14.43
CA ARG A 180 7.35 7.08 -13.93
C ARG A 180 8.65 6.31 -13.75
N PRO A 181 9.80 6.90 -14.13
CA PRO A 181 11.09 6.33 -13.85
C PRO A 181 11.31 6.24 -12.34
N ALA A 182 11.94 5.17 -11.90
CA ALA A 182 12.27 4.97 -10.50
C ALA A 182 13.51 5.80 -10.12
N ARG A 183 13.47 6.41 -8.93
CA ARG A 183 14.63 6.98 -8.26
C ARG A 183 15.18 5.97 -7.26
N ARG A 184 16.49 5.77 -7.25
CA ARG A 184 17.14 4.97 -6.21
C ARG A 184 17.34 5.81 -4.95
N LEU A 185 16.82 5.32 -3.84
CA LEU A 185 17.03 5.89 -2.52
C LEU A 185 18.23 5.23 -1.84
N GLN A 186 18.68 5.81 -0.72
CA GLN A 186 19.64 5.16 0.17
C GLN A 186 19.09 3.79 0.62
N ALA A 187 19.97 2.82 0.86
CA ALA A 187 19.64 1.43 1.17
C ALA A 187 19.04 0.58 0.03
N GLY A 188 19.23 0.98 -1.25
CA GLY A 188 18.85 0.16 -2.40
C GLY A 188 17.36 0.17 -2.76
N LEU A 189 16.56 0.94 -2.02
CA LEU A 189 15.13 1.11 -2.32
C LEU A 189 14.93 1.88 -3.63
N SER A 190 13.98 1.44 -4.46
CA SER A 190 13.49 2.16 -5.63
C SER A 190 12.14 2.80 -5.32
N GLN A 191 11.95 4.03 -5.80
CA GLN A 191 10.72 4.80 -5.57
C GLN A 191 10.33 5.60 -6.81
N ALA A 192 9.03 5.72 -7.07
CA ALA A 192 8.48 6.71 -7.98
C ALA A 192 7.29 7.44 -7.34
N ASP A 193 7.20 8.74 -7.64
CA ASP A 193 6.16 9.63 -7.15
C ASP A 193 5.18 9.94 -8.27
N PHE A 194 3.88 9.78 -7.99
CA PHE A 194 2.76 10.05 -8.89
C PHE A 194 1.94 11.21 -8.34
N PRO A 195 2.24 12.46 -8.75
CA PRO A 195 1.45 13.61 -8.34
C PRO A 195 0.08 13.58 -9.01
N LEU A 196 -0.98 13.60 -8.20
CA LEU A 196 -2.37 13.73 -8.67
C LEU A 196 -2.83 15.19 -8.70
N GLY A 197 -2.06 16.12 -8.10
CA GLY A 197 -2.43 17.52 -7.97
C GLY A 197 -3.56 17.73 -6.96
N PRO A 198 -4.39 18.76 -7.15
CA PRO A 198 -5.53 19.03 -6.28
C PRO A 198 -6.59 17.94 -6.43
N VAL A 199 -6.91 17.27 -5.32
CA VAL A 199 -7.80 16.12 -5.30
C VAL A 199 -9.24 16.54 -5.57
N GLY A 200 -9.88 15.91 -6.55
CA GLY A 200 -11.30 16.03 -6.87
C GLY A 200 -12.01 14.69 -6.80
N THR A 201 -13.31 14.69 -7.11
CA THR A 201 -14.15 13.48 -7.11
C THR A 201 -13.61 12.35 -7.98
N ILE A 202 -13.02 12.70 -9.11
CA ILE A 202 -12.43 11.75 -10.06
C ILE A 202 -11.24 10.97 -9.50
N HIS A 203 -10.61 11.45 -8.42
CA HIS A 203 -9.43 10.81 -7.82
C HIS A 203 -9.80 9.74 -6.79
N GLY A 204 -11.02 9.77 -6.24
CA GLY A 204 -11.49 8.69 -5.37
C GLY A 204 -11.48 7.35 -6.09
N GLY A 205 -11.06 6.27 -5.40
CA GLY A 205 -11.00 4.94 -6.00
C GLY A 205 -9.90 4.05 -5.44
N ARG A 206 -9.75 2.89 -6.06
CA ARG A 206 -8.75 1.89 -5.68
C ARG A 206 -7.58 1.92 -6.66
N TYR A 207 -6.39 2.05 -6.11
CA TYR A 207 -5.15 2.14 -6.87
C TYR A 207 -4.23 0.95 -6.60
N ARG A 208 -3.46 0.55 -7.62
CA ARG A 208 -2.39 -0.44 -7.54
C ARG A 208 -1.15 0.05 -8.26
N CYS A 209 0.00 -0.36 -7.77
CA CYS A 209 1.30 -0.04 -8.33
C CYS A 209 1.99 -1.30 -8.84
N TYR A 210 2.77 -1.15 -9.90
CA TYR A 210 3.55 -2.22 -10.53
C TYR A 210 4.97 -1.71 -10.77
N GLY A 211 5.97 -2.55 -10.50
CA GLY A 211 7.37 -2.27 -10.80
C GLY A 211 7.78 -2.92 -12.11
N GLY A 212 8.50 -2.21 -12.97
CA GLY A 212 9.03 -2.69 -14.25
C GLY A 212 10.54 -2.76 -14.25
N HIS A 213 11.08 -3.87 -14.76
CA HIS A 213 12.51 -4.01 -14.99
C HIS A 213 12.92 -3.26 -16.27
N GLY A 214 14.01 -2.53 -16.23
CA GLY A 214 14.70 -1.80 -17.28
C GLY A 214 14.08 -1.80 -18.68
N LEU A 215 14.75 -2.45 -19.60
CA LEU A 215 14.32 -2.59 -21.01
C LEU A 215 13.38 -3.79 -21.23
N SER A 216 13.19 -4.65 -20.21
CA SER A 216 12.28 -5.77 -20.32
C SER A 216 10.83 -5.29 -20.16
N SER A 217 9.92 -6.00 -20.83
CA SER A 217 8.46 -5.79 -20.68
C SER A 217 7.90 -6.56 -19.49
N GLU A 218 8.76 -6.94 -18.55
CA GLU A 218 8.37 -7.67 -17.36
C GLU A 218 7.91 -6.72 -16.25
N TRP A 219 6.72 -6.98 -15.75
CA TRP A 219 6.11 -6.25 -14.66
C TRP A 219 6.00 -7.12 -13.41
N SER A 220 6.08 -6.51 -12.26
CA SER A 220 5.90 -7.18 -10.98
C SER A 220 4.48 -7.67 -10.75
N ALA A 221 4.29 -8.47 -9.70
CA ALA A 221 2.99 -8.65 -9.09
C ALA A 221 2.44 -7.28 -8.62
N PRO A 222 1.09 -7.10 -8.57
CA PRO A 222 0.47 -5.86 -8.12
C PRO A 222 0.77 -5.60 -6.63
N SER A 223 0.89 -4.31 -6.27
CA SER A 223 0.87 -3.91 -4.86
C SER A 223 -0.45 -4.29 -4.20
N GLU A 224 -0.49 -4.29 -2.87
CA GLU A 224 -1.77 -4.22 -2.16
C GLU A 224 -2.55 -3.00 -2.64
N PRO A 225 -3.89 -3.10 -2.73
CA PRO A 225 -4.70 -1.99 -3.19
C PRO A 225 -4.73 -0.86 -2.15
N LEU A 226 -4.49 0.37 -2.60
CA LEU A 226 -4.71 1.58 -1.82
C LEU A 226 -6.08 2.17 -2.18
N GLU A 227 -6.98 2.28 -1.20
CA GLU A 227 -8.23 3.02 -1.37
C GLU A 227 -7.99 4.50 -1.05
N LEU A 228 -8.19 5.35 -2.04
CA LEU A 228 -8.17 6.79 -1.87
C LEU A 228 -9.59 7.30 -1.66
N LEU A 229 -9.81 7.93 -0.51
CA LEU A 229 -11.10 8.45 -0.08
C LEU A 229 -11.04 9.98 -0.11
N VAL A 230 -12.01 10.61 -0.76
CA VAL A 230 -12.06 12.08 -0.92
C VAL A 230 -13.11 12.66 0.00
N ALA A 231 -12.67 13.35 1.05
CA ALA A 231 -13.53 13.99 2.04
C ALA A 231 -14.00 15.37 1.61
N GLY A 232 -15.16 15.78 2.11
CA GLY A 232 -15.72 17.11 1.88
C GLY A 232 -16.55 17.26 0.61
N ARG A 233 -17.08 16.15 0.06
CA ARG A 233 -17.87 16.14 -1.17
C ARG A 233 -19.35 15.84 -0.98
N LEU A 234 -19.70 15.12 0.07
CA LEU A 234 -21.08 14.98 0.51
C LEU A 234 -21.36 16.06 1.56
N GLY A 235 -22.61 16.52 1.66
CA GLY A 235 -23.03 17.60 2.56
C GLY A 235 -22.58 17.44 4.03
N ASP A 236 -23.52 17.56 4.97
CA ASP A 236 -23.24 17.72 6.40
C ASP A 236 -22.34 16.65 7.04
N SER A 237 -21.58 17.10 8.04
CA SER A 237 -20.72 16.24 8.83
C SER A 237 -21.54 15.34 9.79
N PRO A 238 -21.18 14.07 9.98
CA PRO A 238 -21.76 13.24 11.02
C PRO A 238 -21.30 13.69 12.40
N SER A 239 -22.04 13.33 13.45
CA SER A 239 -21.60 13.47 14.83
C SER A 239 -20.83 12.23 15.26
N LEU A 240 -19.84 12.41 16.13
CA LEU A 240 -19.04 11.33 16.73
C LEU A 240 -19.08 11.46 18.24
N SER A 241 -19.51 10.42 18.93
CA SER A 241 -19.52 10.33 20.38
C SER A 241 -18.85 9.05 20.87
N VAL A 242 -18.53 8.98 22.17
CA VAL A 242 -17.83 7.85 22.77
C VAL A 242 -18.52 7.41 24.04
N GLN A 243 -18.62 6.11 24.25
CA GLN A 243 -19.21 5.48 25.42
C GLN A 243 -18.26 4.40 25.98
N PRO A 244 -18.01 4.36 27.30
CA PRO A 244 -18.59 5.20 28.36
C PRO A 244 -18.01 6.61 28.44
N GLY A 245 -16.84 6.86 27.86
CA GLY A 245 -16.19 8.16 27.87
C GLY A 245 -14.85 8.18 27.13
N PRO A 246 -14.23 9.38 26.95
CA PRO A 246 -13.01 9.54 26.16
C PRO A 246 -11.73 9.06 26.87
N LYS A 247 -11.81 8.71 28.16
CA LYS A 247 -10.69 8.17 28.95
C LYS A 247 -11.00 6.72 29.31
N VAL A 248 -10.15 5.80 28.87
CA VAL A 248 -10.36 4.35 29.00
C VAL A 248 -9.08 3.69 29.49
N ALA A 249 -9.20 2.68 30.34
CA ALA A 249 -8.06 1.87 30.77
C ALA A 249 -7.74 0.77 29.75
N PRO A 250 -6.47 0.33 29.65
CA PRO A 250 -6.11 -0.84 28.84
C PRO A 250 -6.91 -2.08 29.29
N GLY A 251 -7.41 -2.83 28.32
CA GLY A 251 -8.24 -4.04 28.54
C GLY A 251 -9.74 -3.77 28.64
N GLU A 252 -10.18 -2.53 28.82
CA GLU A 252 -11.59 -2.17 28.80
C GLU A 252 -12.15 -2.17 27.36
N SER A 253 -13.46 -1.95 27.25
CA SER A 253 -14.17 -1.80 25.98
C SER A 253 -14.65 -0.37 25.83
N VAL A 254 -14.55 0.17 24.62
CA VAL A 254 -15.07 1.48 24.24
C VAL A 254 -15.84 1.38 22.94
N THR A 255 -16.95 2.10 22.84
CA THR A 255 -17.73 2.20 21.62
C THR A 255 -17.72 3.64 21.11
N LEU A 256 -17.31 3.81 19.87
CA LEU A 256 -17.37 5.07 19.13
C LEU A 256 -18.62 5.05 18.27
N LEU A 257 -19.55 5.96 18.52
CA LEU A 257 -20.85 6.04 17.86
C LEU A 257 -20.82 7.19 16.84
N CYS A 258 -21.00 6.82 15.56
CA CYS A 258 -21.21 7.77 14.46
C CYS A 258 -22.71 7.88 14.18
N GLN A 259 -23.23 9.13 14.05
CA GLN A 259 -24.64 9.39 13.76
C GLN A 259 -24.79 10.49 12.70
N SER A 260 -25.82 10.39 11.87
CA SER A 260 -26.21 11.41 10.88
C SER A 260 -27.73 11.45 10.72
N GLY A 261 -28.26 12.65 10.50
CA GLY A 261 -29.65 12.82 10.08
C GLY A 261 -29.87 12.62 8.58
N ASP A 262 -28.79 12.70 7.78
CA ASP A 262 -28.84 12.47 6.34
C ASP A 262 -28.73 10.99 6.00
N ARG A 263 -29.33 10.62 4.85
CA ARG A 263 -29.19 9.27 4.31
C ARG A 263 -27.72 8.87 4.23
N THR A 264 -27.41 7.79 4.88
CA THR A 264 -26.07 7.23 4.99
C THR A 264 -26.13 5.74 4.77
N ASP A 265 -25.34 5.21 3.85
CA ASP A 265 -25.24 3.77 3.63
C ASP A 265 -24.08 3.15 4.40
N THR A 266 -23.01 3.93 4.60
CA THR A 266 -21.80 3.47 5.31
C THR A 266 -21.17 4.59 6.12
N PHE A 267 -20.72 4.28 7.32
CA PHE A 267 -19.85 5.13 8.13
C PHE A 267 -18.41 4.64 8.08
N LEU A 268 -17.48 5.59 8.07
CA LEU A 268 -16.05 5.35 8.11
C LEU A 268 -15.45 6.05 9.32
N LEU A 269 -14.72 5.31 10.13
CA LEU A 269 -13.98 5.83 11.28
C LEU A 269 -12.50 5.86 10.94
N SER A 270 -11.91 7.04 10.90
CA SER A 270 -10.49 7.27 10.64
C SER A 270 -9.78 7.77 11.89
N LYS A 271 -8.60 7.23 12.17
CA LYS A 271 -7.70 7.71 13.20
C LYS A 271 -6.65 8.61 12.54
N GLU A 272 -6.43 9.80 13.08
CA GLU A 272 -5.44 10.75 12.57
C GLU A 272 -4.02 10.16 12.65
N GLY A 273 -3.23 10.37 11.59
CA GLY A 273 -1.86 9.85 11.50
C GLY A 273 -1.74 8.35 11.26
N ALA A 274 -2.84 7.60 11.18
CA ALA A 274 -2.80 6.18 10.86
C ALA A 274 -2.67 5.97 9.34
N ALA A 275 -1.70 5.15 8.96
CA ALA A 275 -1.54 4.69 7.57
C ALA A 275 -2.58 3.62 7.18
N HIS A 276 -3.36 3.12 8.16
CA HIS A 276 -4.33 2.05 7.95
C HIS A 276 -5.61 2.55 7.30
N ARG A 277 -6.28 1.62 6.61
CA ARG A 277 -7.62 1.88 6.07
C ARG A 277 -8.55 2.28 7.22
N PRO A 278 -9.44 3.28 7.02
CA PRO A 278 -10.50 3.57 7.97
C PRO A 278 -11.37 2.35 8.23
N LEU A 279 -11.82 2.18 9.45
CA LEU A 279 -12.83 1.19 9.79
C LEU A 279 -14.13 1.56 9.08
N ARG A 280 -14.83 0.57 8.54
CA ARG A 280 -16.05 0.79 7.75
C ARG A 280 -17.17 -0.11 8.26
N LEU A 281 -18.33 0.48 8.55
CA LEU A 281 -19.54 -0.21 8.97
C LEU A 281 -20.74 0.30 8.18
N HIS A 282 -21.65 -0.62 7.86
CA HIS A 282 -22.96 -0.24 7.33
C HIS A 282 -23.77 0.50 8.38
N SER A 283 -24.53 1.50 7.90
CA SER A 283 -25.42 2.25 8.78
C SER A 283 -26.62 1.40 9.18
N GLN A 284 -27.11 1.65 10.39
CA GLN A 284 -28.40 1.19 10.87
C GLN A 284 -29.33 2.39 10.92
N ASP A 285 -30.55 2.24 10.40
CA ASP A 285 -31.59 3.26 10.50
C ASP A 285 -32.39 3.02 11.79
N GLN A 286 -32.40 3.98 12.67
CA GLN A 286 -33.23 4.03 13.86
C GLN A 286 -34.04 5.32 13.86
N ASP A 287 -35.33 5.22 13.59
CA ASP A 287 -36.28 6.33 13.61
C ASP A 287 -35.88 7.55 12.74
N GLY A 288 -35.33 7.27 11.53
CA GLY A 288 -34.88 8.30 10.61
C GLY A 288 -33.51 8.89 10.95
N ARG A 289 -32.78 8.28 11.88
CA ARG A 289 -31.36 8.56 12.15
C ARG A 289 -30.50 7.38 11.75
N TYR A 290 -29.48 7.68 10.99
CA TYR A 290 -28.49 6.70 10.55
C TYR A 290 -27.35 6.66 11.56
N GLN A 291 -26.96 5.46 12.01
CA GLN A 291 -25.89 5.30 12.99
C GLN A 291 -25.03 4.05 12.74
N ALA A 292 -23.80 4.06 13.26
CA ALA A 292 -22.93 2.90 13.34
C ALA A 292 -22.09 2.93 14.61
N GLU A 293 -21.94 1.78 15.24
CA GLU A 293 -21.22 1.59 16.48
C GLU A 293 -19.90 0.86 16.23
N PHE A 294 -18.77 1.55 16.43
CA PHE A 294 -17.44 1.01 16.30
C PHE A 294 -16.92 0.60 17.68
N SER A 295 -16.98 -0.70 17.97
CA SER A 295 -16.51 -1.26 19.24
C SER A 295 -15.03 -1.59 19.18
N LEU A 296 -14.26 -1.06 20.14
CA LEU A 296 -12.84 -1.36 20.35
C LEU A 296 -12.72 -2.15 21.65
N SER A 297 -12.41 -3.45 21.56
CA SER A 297 -12.29 -4.36 22.71
C SER A 297 -11.33 -5.50 22.38
N PRO A 298 -10.34 -5.80 23.23
CA PRO A 298 -9.87 -4.96 24.34
C PRO A 298 -9.13 -3.71 23.88
N VAL A 299 -9.28 -2.60 24.60
CA VAL A 299 -8.54 -1.37 24.31
C VAL A 299 -7.07 -1.54 24.69
N THR A 300 -6.17 -1.14 23.78
CA THR A 300 -4.72 -1.10 23.99
C THR A 300 -4.20 0.33 23.81
N SER A 301 -2.96 0.59 24.20
CA SER A 301 -2.31 1.90 23.98
C SER A 301 -2.32 2.33 22.50
N ALA A 302 -2.29 1.37 21.58
CA ALA A 302 -2.38 1.64 20.13
C ALA A 302 -3.73 2.23 19.70
N HIS A 303 -4.81 2.07 20.49
CA HIS A 303 -6.12 2.66 20.20
C HIS A 303 -6.24 4.13 20.64
N GLY A 304 -5.31 4.64 21.48
CA GLY A 304 -5.27 6.06 21.83
C GLY A 304 -4.99 6.94 20.63
N GLY A 305 -5.62 8.12 20.55
CA GLY A 305 -5.44 9.08 19.45
C GLY A 305 -6.73 9.82 19.09
N THR A 306 -6.66 10.63 18.05
CA THR A 306 -7.79 11.44 17.56
C THR A 306 -8.53 10.69 16.45
N TYR A 307 -9.82 10.60 16.58
CA TYR A 307 -10.72 9.94 15.63
C TYR A 307 -11.64 10.94 14.95
N ARG A 308 -11.97 10.66 13.70
CA ARG A 308 -12.99 11.36 12.92
C ARG A 308 -13.89 10.37 12.23
N CYS A 309 -15.17 10.67 12.19
CA CYS A 309 -16.17 9.91 11.46
C CYS A 309 -16.53 10.60 10.15
N TYR A 310 -16.81 9.80 9.13
CA TYR A 310 -17.29 10.23 7.82
C TYR A 310 -18.47 9.36 7.42
N ARG A 311 -19.33 9.89 6.57
CA ARG A 311 -20.40 9.11 5.93
C ARG A 311 -20.16 8.97 4.43
N SER A 312 -20.66 7.90 3.83
CA SER A 312 -20.63 7.68 2.38
C SER A 312 -21.91 7.01 1.91
N LEU A 313 -22.16 7.14 0.60
CA LEU A 313 -23.24 6.48 -0.11
C LEU A 313 -22.71 5.33 -0.94
N SER A 314 -23.50 4.29 -1.14
CA SER A 314 -23.13 3.12 -1.95
C SER A 314 -22.97 3.45 -3.44
N THR A 315 -23.62 4.53 -3.91
CA THR A 315 -23.42 5.04 -5.29
C THR A 315 -22.00 5.51 -5.55
N ASP A 316 -21.37 6.13 -4.50
CA ASP A 316 -20.04 6.72 -4.60
C ASP A 316 -19.22 6.41 -3.34
N PRO A 317 -18.78 5.15 -3.16
CA PRO A 317 -18.21 4.67 -1.90
C PRO A 317 -16.85 5.29 -1.53
N TYR A 318 -16.23 6.00 -2.46
CA TYR A 318 -14.96 6.70 -2.28
C TYR A 318 -15.11 8.20 -2.01
N LEU A 319 -16.34 8.71 -2.06
CA LEU A 319 -16.64 10.11 -1.74
C LEU A 319 -17.24 10.20 -0.34
N LEU A 320 -16.64 11.04 0.50
CA LEU A 320 -17.00 11.18 1.90
C LEU A 320 -17.60 12.55 2.18
N SER A 321 -18.38 12.62 3.24
CA SER A 321 -18.86 13.87 3.84
C SER A 321 -17.71 14.74 4.37
N GLN A 322 -18.05 15.90 4.89
CA GLN A 322 -17.19 16.63 5.82
C GLN A 322 -16.90 15.74 7.03
N PRO A 323 -15.70 15.84 7.64
CA PRO A 323 -15.39 15.10 8.85
C PRO A 323 -16.27 15.52 10.03
N SER A 324 -16.52 14.61 10.94
CA SER A 324 -17.03 14.96 12.27
C SER A 324 -16.05 15.85 13.03
N GLU A 325 -16.50 16.50 14.09
CA GLU A 325 -15.59 17.07 15.08
C GLU A 325 -14.60 15.99 15.57
N PRO A 326 -13.34 16.37 15.82
CA PRO A 326 -12.31 15.42 16.27
C PRO A 326 -12.62 14.94 17.69
N LEU A 327 -12.51 13.62 17.90
CA LEU A 327 -12.68 13.02 19.22
C LEU A 327 -11.37 12.38 19.66
N ALA A 328 -10.80 12.90 20.75
CA ALA A 328 -9.58 12.35 21.33
C ALA A 328 -9.90 11.21 22.30
N LEU A 329 -9.47 10.00 21.99
CA LEU A 329 -9.51 8.84 22.88
C LEU A 329 -8.19 8.73 23.64
N VAL A 330 -8.24 8.86 24.96
CA VAL A 330 -7.07 8.77 25.84
C VAL A 330 -7.07 7.40 26.51
N VAL A 331 -6.09 6.60 26.18
CA VAL A 331 -5.83 5.32 26.86
C VAL A 331 -4.80 5.59 27.93
N SER A 332 -5.25 5.68 29.19
CA SER A 332 -4.39 5.96 30.34
C SER A 332 -3.94 4.66 31.00
N ASP A 333 -2.63 4.41 30.94
CA ASP A 333 -2.02 3.33 31.70
C ASP A 333 -1.88 3.77 33.16
N TYR A 334 -2.82 3.33 33.99
CA TYR A 334 -2.82 3.65 35.42
C TYR A 334 -1.62 3.05 36.16
N THR A 335 -0.89 2.10 35.55
CA THR A 335 0.25 1.44 36.20
C THR A 335 1.37 2.42 36.49
N VAL A 336 1.70 3.31 35.57
CA VAL A 336 2.75 4.33 35.77
C VAL A 336 2.31 5.36 36.82
N GLN A 337 1.05 5.82 36.77
CA GLN A 337 0.52 6.75 37.76
C GLN A 337 0.45 6.14 39.17
N ASN A 338 0.07 4.87 39.27
CA ASN A 338 0.02 4.17 40.54
C ASN A 338 1.43 3.89 41.07
N LEU A 339 2.38 3.50 40.23
CA LEU A 339 3.78 3.33 40.63
C LEU A 339 4.41 4.63 41.12
N THR A 340 4.14 5.75 40.48
CA THR A 340 4.63 7.08 40.96
C THR A 340 3.98 7.46 42.27
N ARG A 341 2.65 7.25 42.45
CA ARG A 341 1.96 7.49 43.71
C ARG A 341 2.46 6.59 44.84
N MET A 342 2.66 5.30 44.56
CA MET A 342 3.21 4.36 45.54
C MET A 342 4.68 4.71 45.91
N GLY A 343 5.49 5.10 44.93
CA GLY A 343 6.86 5.53 45.15
C GLY A 343 6.94 6.80 46.01
N LEU A 344 6.07 7.79 45.75
CA LEU A 344 5.97 8.98 46.58
C LEU A 344 5.50 8.69 48.02
N ALA A 345 4.48 7.82 48.15
CA ALA A 345 3.99 7.39 49.47
C ALA A 345 5.10 6.66 50.25
N ALA A 346 5.82 5.75 49.64
CA ALA A 346 6.93 5.02 50.25
C ALA A 346 8.07 5.97 50.68
N SER A 347 8.41 6.97 49.86
CA SER A 347 9.43 7.96 50.21
C SER A 347 9.04 8.85 51.39
N VAL A 348 7.76 9.25 51.44
CA VAL A 348 7.24 10.01 52.60
C VAL A 348 7.27 9.17 53.88
N LEU A 349 6.88 7.89 53.81
CA LEU A 349 6.95 6.99 54.97
C LEU A 349 8.37 6.74 55.44
N LEU A 350 9.34 6.61 54.54
CA LEU A 350 10.77 6.52 54.88
C LEU A 350 11.29 7.77 55.56
N LEU A 351 10.95 8.96 55.07
CA LEU A 351 11.34 10.24 55.69
C LEU A 351 10.73 10.38 57.07
N LEU A 352 9.43 10.02 57.25
CA LEU A 352 8.80 10.02 58.57
C LEU A 352 9.46 9.02 59.52
N GLY A 353 9.82 7.83 59.01
CA GLY A 353 10.56 6.83 59.78
C GLY A 353 11.92 7.35 60.30
N ILE A 354 12.68 8.01 59.43
CA ILE A 354 13.98 8.62 59.76
C ILE A 354 13.78 9.72 60.78
N LEU A 355 12.80 10.60 60.63
CA LEU A 355 12.50 11.68 61.61
C LEU A 355 12.09 11.12 62.94
N LEU A 356 11.27 10.04 62.99
CA LEU A 356 10.90 9.37 64.22
C LEU A 356 12.08 8.67 64.91
N CYS A 357 13.00 8.08 64.15
CA CYS A 357 14.24 7.50 64.67
C CYS A 357 15.16 8.59 65.21
N GLN A 358 15.29 9.73 64.56
CA GLN A 358 16.08 10.88 65.05
C GLN A 358 15.46 11.45 66.32
N ALA A 359 14.16 11.65 66.37
CA ALA A 359 13.45 12.12 67.58
C ALA A 359 13.60 11.16 68.78
N ARG A 360 13.61 9.84 68.53
CA ARG A 360 13.88 8.83 69.57
C ARG A 360 15.32 8.85 70.04
N HIS A 361 16.28 9.10 69.12
CA HIS A 361 17.68 9.21 69.45
C HIS A 361 17.95 10.45 70.30
N ASP A 362 17.33 11.57 69.96
CA ASP A 362 17.43 12.82 70.71
C ASP A 362 16.78 12.74 72.12
N HIS A 363 15.70 11.93 72.25
CA HIS A 363 15.13 11.67 73.57
C HIS A 363 15.86 10.60 74.40
N GLY A 364 16.67 9.72 73.74
CA GLY A 364 17.53 8.74 74.39
C GLY A 364 18.79 9.42 75.00
N GLY A 365 19.30 10.47 74.39
CA GLY A 365 20.47 11.23 74.91
C GLY A 365 20.23 12.05 76.16
N ALA A 366 18.97 12.26 76.56
CA ALA A 366 18.62 13.01 77.78
C ALA A 366 18.46 12.17 79.04
N ARG A 367 18.70 10.86 78.99
CA ARG A 367 18.48 9.90 80.10
C ARG A 367 19.72 9.15 80.56
N GLU A 368 20.89 9.42 80.03
CA GLU A 368 22.15 8.79 80.47
C GLU A 368 23.06 9.80 81.19
N ALA A 369 22.53 10.53 82.20
CA ALA A 369 23.28 11.12 83.21
C ALA A 369 22.78 10.57 84.59
N GLY A 370 23.12 9.33 84.88
CA GLY A 370 22.87 8.82 86.23
C GLY A 370 22.60 7.33 86.27
N LYS A 371 23.64 6.54 86.26
CA LYS A 371 23.91 5.42 87.19
C LYS A 371 24.87 4.43 86.54
N GLU A 372 26.11 4.54 87.06
CA GLU A 372 27.00 3.38 87.11
C GLU A 372 26.45 2.30 88.02
N LEU A 373 26.90 1.11 87.68
CA LEU A 373 27.09 -0.05 88.51
C LEU A 373 26.01 -1.15 88.42
N SER A 374 26.33 -2.22 87.70
CA SER A 374 26.50 -3.54 88.30
C SER A 374 26.60 -4.62 87.19
N THR A 375 27.67 -5.29 87.25
CA THR A 375 28.00 -6.64 86.65
C THR A 375 26.90 -7.65 86.80
N GLY A 376 26.78 -8.51 85.73
CA GLY A 376 26.06 -9.77 85.85
C GLY A 376 25.79 -10.50 84.54
N THR A 377 26.78 -11.18 84.06
CA THR A 377 26.80 -12.60 83.65
C THR A 377 25.60 -13.19 82.86
N LEU A 378 25.98 -13.64 81.64
CA LEU A 378 25.75 -14.98 81.05
C LEU A 378 24.36 -15.46 80.57
N HIS A 379 24.46 -16.00 79.38
CA HIS A 379 23.88 -17.23 78.83
C HIS A 379 22.56 -17.16 78.03
N HIS A 380 22.78 -17.58 76.77
CA HIS A 380 22.01 -18.58 76.04
C HIS A 380 20.63 -18.28 75.52
N LEU A 381 20.49 -18.37 74.24
CA LEU A 381 19.59 -19.18 73.42
C LEU A 381 19.57 -18.63 72.02
N GLU A 382 20.25 -19.21 71.11
CA GLU A 382 19.82 -20.24 70.15
C GLU A 382 18.47 -20.00 69.46
N HIS A 383 18.59 -19.95 68.15
CA HIS A 383 17.65 -20.34 67.14
C HIS A 383 16.34 -19.55 66.97
N ILE A 384 16.34 -18.74 65.92
CA ILE A 384 15.17 -18.61 65.05
C ILE A 384 15.63 -18.75 63.60
N PRO A 385 15.01 -19.60 62.80
CA PRO A 385 15.52 -20.01 61.48
C PRO A 385 15.25 -18.96 60.43
N ASN A 386 16.20 -18.85 59.52
CA ASN A 386 16.11 -18.17 58.24
C ASN A 386 14.96 -18.72 57.42
N LEU A 387 14.07 -17.85 56.99
CA LEU A 387 13.01 -18.15 56.04
C LEU A 387 13.06 -17.15 54.89
N TRP A 388 14.11 -17.28 54.05
CA TRP A 388 14.16 -16.72 52.72
C TRP A 388 15.38 -17.33 51.99
N GLU A 389 15.26 -18.60 51.64
CA GLU A 389 16.06 -19.18 50.56
C GLU A 389 15.12 -20.03 49.71
N GLU A 390 14.74 -19.51 48.58
CA GLU A 390 14.43 -20.35 47.43
C GLU A 390 15.57 -20.30 46.46
N PRO A 391 16.01 -21.46 45.96
CA PRO A 391 17.21 -21.55 45.13
C PRO A 391 16.86 -21.21 43.67
N LEU A 392 17.62 -20.27 43.11
CA LEU A 392 17.72 -20.07 41.68
C LEU A 392 18.43 -21.30 41.06
N SER A 393 17.70 -21.97 40.19
CA SER A 393 18.24 -23.04 39.32
C SER A 393 19.28 -22.44 38.34
N PRO A 394 20.39 -23.15 38.06
CA PRO A 394 21.43 -22.61 37.20
C PRO A 394 21.01 -22.67 35.74
N GLY A 395 20.90 -21.50 35.13
CA GLY A 395 20.77 -21.35 33.69
C GLY A 395 22.08 -21.67 33.00
N GLU A 396 21.99 -22.44 31.96
CA GLU A 396 23.08 -22.85 31.08
C GLU A 396 23.86 -21.68 30.50
N MET A 397 25.14 -21.71 30.68
CA MET A 397 26.13 -20.76 30.17
C MET A 397 26.41 -21.07 28.70
N CYS A 398 25.94 -20.28 27.78
CA CYS A 398 26.37 -20.35 26.39
C CYS A 398 27.76 -19.72 26.23
N THR A 399 28.73 -20.52 25.82
CA THR A 399 30.09 -20.09 25.48
C THR A 399 30.06 -19.34 24.13
N ALA A 400 30.51 -18.07 24.16
CA ALA A 400 30.70 -17.27 22.97
C ALA A 400 31.97 -17.68 22.23
N GLY A 401 31.83 -18.11 20.99
CA GLY A 401 32.93 -18.22 20.03
C GLY A 401 33.31 -16.80 19.52
N ARG A 402 34.62 -16.57 19.57
CA ARG A 402 35.22 -15.28 19.15
C ARG A 402 35.46 -15.32 17.65
N GLU A 403 34.79 -14.47 16.91
CA GLU A 403 35.21 -14.01 15.59
C GLU A 403 35.20 -12.47 15.54
N GLU A 404 36.19 -11.92 14.86
CA GLU A 404 36.56 -10.52 14.87
C GLU A 404 35.55 -9.62 14.15
N GLY A 405 35.12 -8.56 14.81
CA GLY A 405 34.53 -7.38 14.16
C GLY A 405 33.04 -7.13 14.42
N GLY A 406 32.73 -6.38 15.45
CA GLY A 406 31.49 -5.62 15.54
C GLY A 406 30.45 -6.13 16.55
N TRP A 407 30.14 -5.32 17.52
CA TRP A 407 29.12 -5.54 18.56
C TRP A 407 27.70 -5.45 18.00
N GLY A 408 26.94 -6.54 18.06
CA GLY A 408 25.51 -6.55 17.80
C GLY A 408 24.79 -7.40 18.84
N LEU A 409 23.86 -6.81 19.59
CA LEU A 409 22.97 -7.49 20.55
C LEU A 409 21.90 -8.27 19.78
N GLY A 410 21.96 -9.60 19.82
CA GLY A 410 20.95 -10.49 19.30
C GLY A 410 20.01 -11.00 20.38
N LEU A 411 18.71 -10.79 20.22
CA LEU A 411 17.64 -11.39 21.03
C LEU A 411 17.35 -12.81 20.57
N CYS A 412 17.45 -13.79 21.48
CA CYS A 412 17.02 -15.17 21.23
C CYS A 412 15.51 -15.32 21.47
N SER A 413 14.82 -15.83 20.47
CA SER A 413 13.40 -16.22 20.58
C SER A 413 13.31 -17.75 20.76
N PRO A 414 12.44 -18.27 21.63
CA PRO A 414 12.30 -19.74 21.82
C PRO A 414 11.39 -20.33 20.71
N GLY A 415 11.89 -21.38 20.07
CA GLY A 415 11.14 -22.19 19.09
C GLY A 415 10.22 -23.21 19.78
N PRO A 416 9.19 -23.72 19.07
CA PRO A 416 8.21 -24.65 19.63
C PRO A 416 8.73 -26.09 19.73
N PRO A 417 8.12 -26.94 20.59
CA PRO A 417 8.60 -28.28 20.89
C PRO A 417 8.32 -29.27 19.74
N SER A 418 9.32 -30.08 19.45
CA SER A 418 9.31 -31.18 18.48
C SER A 418 8.62 -32.44 19.04
N LEU A 419 7.72 -33.01 18.24
CA LEU A 419 7.18 -34.36 18.40
C LEU A 419 8.12 -35.41 17.75
N PRO A 420 8.24 -36.63 18.28
CA PRO A 420 9.21 -37.60 17.82
C PRO A 420 8.67 -38.54 16.73
N GLY A 421 9.58 -38.92 15.80
CA GLY A 421 9.57 -40.18 15.11
C GLY A 421 9.11 -40.22 13.66
N ARG A 422 10.10 -40.16 12.74
CA ARG A 422 10.25 -41.12 11.64
C ARG A 422 11.61 -40.94 10.95
N THR A 423 12.25 -42.08 10.71
CA THR A 423 13.57 -42.29 10.12
C THR A 423 13.69 -41.86 8.66
N PRO A 424 14.89 -41.57 8.17
CA PRO A 424 15.12 -41.03 6.84
C PRO A 424 15.31 -42.11 5.78
N ASP A 425 14.71 -41.90 4.63
CA ASP A 425 15.12 -42.57 3.39
C ASP A 425 15.87 -41.58 2.49
N SER A 426 17.06 -42.03 2.17
CA SER A 426 18.04 -41.43 1.29
C SER A 426 17.63 -41.60 -0.19
N HIS A 427 17.54 -40.50 -0.96
CA HIS A 427 17.78 -40.59 -2.41
C HIS A 427 18.65 -39.41 -2.89
N LEU A 428 19.86 -39.84 -3.26
CA LEU A 428 20.80 -39.09 -4.09
C LEU A 428 20.16 -38.77 -5.47
N CYS A 429 20.33 -37.53 -5.96
CA CYS A 429 20.35 -37.23 -7.38
C CYS A 429 21.60 -36.40 -7.69
N SER A 430 22.46 -37.01 -8.48
CA SER A 430 23.61 -36.38 -9.14
C SER A 430 23.21 -35.59 -10.37
N PRO A 431 23.97 -34.58 -10.78
CA PRO A 431 23.71 -33.80 -11.98
C PRO A 431 24.36 -34.48 -13.20
N THR A 432 23.70 -34.36 -14.36
CA THR A 432 24.34 -34.61 -15.66
C THR A 432 24.05 -33.47 -16.62
N ALA A 433 25.18 -32.92 -17.13
CA ALA A 433 25.44 -32.17 -18.37
C ALA A 433 24.47 -31.14 -18.85
#